data_e16d89c67659e6a9a3fd2a8c3e74b365
#
_entry.id   e16d89c67659e6a9a3fd2a8c3e74b365
#
_cell.length_a   1.000
_cell.length_b   1.000
_cell.length_c   1.000
_cell.angle_alpha   90.00
_cell.angle_beta   90.00
_cell.angle_gamma   90.00
#
_symmetry.space_group_name_H-M   'P 1'
#
loop_
_entity.id
_entity.type
_entity.pdbx_description
1 polymer ?
#
loop_
_entity_poly.entity_id
_entity_poly.type
_entity_poly.pdbx_seq_one_letter_code
_entity_poly.pdbx_strand_id
1 'polypeptide(L)'
;MVPSDRTRQHQRNILKSLRQGDLLRIKGNQPFKSPGVYHVFVVLNTNPAKDELLLVVNGTTKYHKRIDYYRKRNIPPTKQPLLFIEAGKYSFFSQDTCIDRQSISRFNPHKLDDCDIKLIKGRLDETDFNFIISVIATSRQVSPHYKRLIGIHQAIR
;
A
#
# COMPACT_ATOMS: atom_id res chain seq x y z
N MET A 1 13.38 0.03 21.32
CA MET A 1 13.83 1.42 21.58
C MET A 1 12.73 2.38 21.15
N VAL A 2 12.34 3.28 22.02
CA VAL A 2 11.34 4.31 21.71
C VAL A 2 12.02 5.38 20.84
N PRO A 3 11.43 5.77 19.70
CA PRO A 3 11.97 6.84 18.88
C PRO A 3 12.10 8.14 19.64
N SER A 4 13.13 8.93 19.33
CA SER A 4 13.28 10.30 19.89
C SER A 4 12.14 11.21 19.43
N ASP A 5 11.89 12.28 20.16
CA ASP A 5 10.88 13.28 19.78
C ASP A 5 11.17 13.88 18.40
N ARG A 6 12.45 14.09 18.07
CA ARG A 6 12.87 14.56 16.74
C ARG A 6 12.49 13.57 15.65
N THR A 7 12.70 12.27 15.88
CA THR A 7 12.32 11.20 14.94
C THR A 7 10.81 11.16 14.76
N ARG A 8 10.05 11.24 15.85
CA ARG A 8 8.58 11.26 15.79
C ARG A 8 8.06 12.47 15.00
N GLN A 9 8.67 13.65 15.20
CA GLN A 9 8.27 14.84 14.46
C GLN A 9 8.55 14.69 12.97
N HIS A 10 9.69 14.10 12.61
CA HIS A 10 10.03 13.81 11.22
C HIS A 10 9.00 12.85 10.58
N GLN A 11 8.63 11.80 11.28
CA GLN A 11 7.61 10.85 10.81
C GLN A 11 6.24 11.51 10.63
N ARG A 12 5.83 12.36 11.58
CA ARG A 12 4.59 13.13 11.46
C ARG A 12 4.60 14.07 10.27
N ASN A 13 5.73 14.67 9.98
CA ASN A 13 5.89 15.53 8.81
C ASN A 13 5.75 14.75 7.52
N ILE A 14 6.30 13.53 7.44
CA ILE A 14 6.09 12.62 6.30
C ILE A 14 4.60 12.35 6.12
N LEU A 15 3.90 11.92 7.18
CA LEU A 15 2.49 11.58 7.11
C LEU A 15 1.62 12.77 6.68
N LYS A 16 1.95 13.98 7.12
CA LYS A 16 1.24 15.20 6.73
C LYS A 16 1.48 15.61 5.28
N SER A 17 2.58 15.18 4.68
CA SER A 17 2.94 15.53 3.30
C SER A 17 2.51 14.50 2.27
N LEU A 18 1.91 13.38 2.70
CA LEU A 18 1.52 12.29 1.82
C LEU A 18 0.49 12.71 0.79
N ARG A 19 0.63 12.15 -0.39
CA ARG A 19 -0.32 12.27 -1.50
C ARG A 19 -0.66 10.89 -2.04
N GLN A 20 -1.80 10.79 -2.69
CA GLN A 20 -2.20 9.57 -3.38
C GLN A 20 -1.10 9.08 -4.34
N GLY A 21 -0.79 7.80 -4.28
CA GLY A 21 0.24 7.18 -5.11
C GLY A 21 1.65 7.25 -4.54
N ASP A 22 1.86 7.95 -3.42
CA ASP A 22 3.16 7.93 -2.74
C ASP A 22 3.49 6.53 -2.24
N LEU A 23 4.79 6.25 -2.18
CA LEU A 23 5.32 4.98 -1.71
C LEU A 23 6.01 5.17 -0.37
N LEU A 24 5.70 4.29 0.58
CA LEU A 24 6.27 4.29 1.92
C LEU A 24 7.00 2.98 2.18
N ARG A 25 8.12 3.06 2.91
CA ARG A 25 8.70 1.93 3.61
C ARG A 25 8.42 2.09 5.09
N ILE A 26 7.84 1.08 5.69
CA ILE A 26 7.49 1.09 7.11
C ILE A 26 8.08 -0.17 7.76
N LYS A 27 8.78 0.05 8.87
CA LYS A 27 9.31 -1.00 9.73
C LYS A 27 8.81 -0.78 11.15
N GLY A 28 8.28 -1.83 11.76
CA GLY A 28 7.78 -1.74 13.14
C GLY A 28 7.40 -3.10 13.68
N ASN A 29 7.01 -3.15 14.95
CA ASN A 29 6.63 -4.38 15.63
C ASN A 29 5.16 -4.74 15.39
N GLN A 30 4.29 -3.80 15.44
CA GLN A 30 2.86 -3.97 15.21
C GLN A 30 2.38 -2.93 14.19
N PRO A 31 1.43 -3.29 13.32
CA PRO A 31 0.72 -4.58 13.15
C PRO A 31 1.40 -5.57 12.19
N PHE A 32 2.70 -5.46 11.96
CA PHE A 32 3.42 -6.21 10.93
C PHE A 32 3.70 -7.66 11.37
N LYS A 33 3.52 -8.62 10.43
CA LYS A 33 3.81 -10.04 10.66
C LYS A 33 5.30 -10.33 10.78
N SER A 34 6.15 -9.49 10.20
CA SER A 34 7.61 -9.62 10.22
C SER A 34 8.21 -8.36 10.85
N PRO A 35 8.23 -8.27 12.19
CA PRO A 35 8.81 -7.12 12.87
C PRO A 35 10.29 -6.94 12.49
N GLY A 36 10.74 -5.69 12.44
CA GLY A 36 12.13 -5.37 12.11
C GLY A 36 12.46 -5.39 10.61
N VAL A 37 11.50 -5.71 9.74
CA VAL A 37 11.66 -5.71 8.29
C VAL A 37 10.87 -4.56 7.68
N TYR A 38 11.46 -3.86 6.71
CA TYR A 38 10.72 -2.85 5.96
C TYR A 38 9.72 -3.49 5.01
N HIS A 39 8.49 -2.99 5.06
CA HIS A 39 7.44 -3.32 4.11
C HIS A 39 7.16 -2.10 3.22
N VAL A 40 6.94 -2.35 1.94
CA VAL A 40 6.63 -1.29 0.97
C VAL A 40 5.12 -1.18 0.79
N PHE A 41 4.62 0.04 0.83
CA PHE A 41 3.20 0.34 0.69
C PHE A 41 2.97 1.45 -0.32
N VAL A 42 1.88 1.33 -1.07
CA VAL A 42 1.39 2.38 -1.97
C VAL A 42 0.19 3.06 -1.30
N VAL A 43 0.24 4.37 -1.16
CA VAL A 43 -0.84 5.16 -0.56
C VAL A 43 -2.01 5.29 -1.52
N LEU A 44 -3.19 4.94 -1.08
CA LEU A 44 -4.40 4.91 -1.89
C LEU A 44 -5.30 6.14 -1.70
N ASN A 45 -5.32 6.73 -0.51
CA ASN A 45 -6.18 7.87 -0.19
C ASN A 45 -5.93 9.07 -1.11
N THR A 46 -6.99 9.76 -1.51
CA THR A 46 -6.88 11.06 -2.19
C THR A 46 -6.42 12.17 -1.25
N ASN A 47 -6.71 12.02 0.03
CA ASN A 47 -6.39 13.03 1.05
C ASN A 47 -5.82 12.39 2.32
N PRO A 48 -4.67 11.69 2.20
CA PRO A 48 -4.15 10.85 3.28
C PRO A 48 -3.78 11.63 4.54
N ALA A 49 -3.40 12.90 4.40
CA ALA A 49 -3.02 13.74 5.53
C ALA A 49 -4.21 14.15 6.42
N LYS A 50 -5.44 14.10 5.90
CA LYS A 50 -6.66 14.53 6.60
C LYS A 50 -7.55 13.37 7.00
N ASP A 51 -7.43 12.21 6.35
CA ASP A 51 -8.25 11.06 6.65
C ASP A 51 -7.82 10.40 7.97
N GLU A 52 -8.78 9.85 8.70
CA GLU A 52 -8.51 9.15 9.96
C GLU A 52 -7.73 7.85 9.74
N LEU A 53 -7.94 7.21 8.61
CA LEU A 53 -7.26 5.96 8.24
C LEU A 53 -6.40 6.17 7.01
N LEU A 54 -5.19 5.65 7.06
CA LEU A 54 -4.31 5.53 5.90
C LEU A 54 -4.58 4.19 5.21
N LEU A 55 -5.06 4.25 3.98
CA LEU A 55 -5.33 3.06 3.16
C LEU A 55 -4.17 2.83 2.21
N VAL A 56 -3.65 1.62 2.22
CA VAL A 56 -2.47 1.24 1.44
C VAL A 56 -2.61 -0.16 0.86
N VAL A 57 -1.87 -0.44 -0.21
CA VAL A 57 -1.63 -1.80 -0.68
C VAL A 57 -0.16 -2.15 -0.48
N ASN A 58 0.10 -3.41 -0.13
CA ASN A 58 1.44 -3.90 0.16
C ASN A 58 2.11 -4.45 -1.09
N GLY A 59 3.38 -4.06 -1.31
CA GLY A 59 4.28 -4.72 -2.25
C GLY A 59 5.13 -5.77 -1.55
N THR A 60 5.31 -6.93 -2.18
CA THR A 60 6.10 -8.03 -1.65
C THR A 60 7.00 -8.64 -2.71
N THR A 61 8.23 -8.99 -2.33
CA THR A 61 9.13 -9.80 -3.16
C THR A 61 8.84 -11.28 -3.07
N LYS A 62 8.02 -11.70 -2.11
CA LYS A 62 7.59 -13.10 -1.90
C LYS A 62 6.35 -13.43 -2.71
N TYR A 63 6.36 -13.12 -4.01
CA TYR A 63 5.20 -13.23 -4.89
C TYR A 63 4.69 -14.66 -5.09
N HIS A 64 5.55 -15.67 -4.93
CA HIS A 64 5.15 -17.08 -5.05
C HIS A 64 4.06 -17.46 -4.04
N LYS A 65 4.14 -16.92 -2.82
CA LYS A 65 3.11 -17.16 -1.80
C LYS A 65 1.76 -16.60 -2.21
N ARG A 66 1.74 -15.44 -2.88
CA ARG A 66 0.51 -14.83 -3.37
C ARG A 66 -0.09 -15.60 -4.54
N ILE A 67 0.74 -16.04 -5.47
CA ILE A 67 0.30 -16.89 -6.58
C ILE A 67 -0.32 -18.17 -6.03
N ASP A 68 0.34 -18.86 -5.09
CA ASP A 68 -0.17 -20.09 -4.49
C ASP A 68 -1.47 -19.85 -3.74
N TYR A 69 -1.61 -18.74 -3.04
CA TYR A 69 -2.84 -18.37 -2.36
C TYR A 69 -4.04 -18.35 -3.32
N TYR A 70 -3.90 -17.71 -4.47
CA TYR A 70 -4.97 -17.62 -5.46
C TYR A 70 -5.16 -18.94 -6.22
N ARG A 71 -4.09 -19.66 -6.50
CA ARG A 71 -4.16 -20.98 -7.14
C ARG A 71 -4.98 -21.96 -6.30
N LYS A 72 -4.75 -22.03 -5.01
CA LYS A 72 -5.50 -22.89 -4.08
C LYS A 72 -6.99 -22.57 -4.04
N ARG A 73 -7.38 -21.36 -4.44
CA ARG A 73 -8.77 -20.92 -4.53
C ARG A 73 -9.34 -21.04 -5.95
N ASN A 74 -8.63 -21.75 -6.83
CA ASN A 74 -9.04 -21.98 -8.22
C ASN A 74 -9.19 -20.68 -9.02
N ILE A 75 -8.41 -19.65 -8.70
CA ILE A 75 -8.38 -18.40 -9.46
C ILE A 75 -7.24 -18.48 -10.46
N PRO A 76 -7.53 -18.52 -11.78
CA PRO A 76 -6.50 -18.64 -12.82
C PRO A 76 -5.60 -17.37 -12.84
N PRO A 77 -4.33 -17.48 -13.30
CA PRO A 77 -3.39 -16.37 -13.31
C PRO A 77 -3.92 -15.10 -13.97
N THR A 78 -4.70 -15.23 -15.04
CA THR A 78 -5.29 -14.09 -15.76
C THR A 78 -6.33 -13.32 -14.96
N LYS A 79 -6.90 -13.94 -13.91
CA LYS A 79 -7.91 -13.34 -13.03
C LYS A 79 -7.39 -12.98 -11.64
N GLN A 80 -6.12 -13.28 -11.36
CA GLN A 80 -5.52 -12.92 -10.09
C GLN A 80 -5.34 -11.39 -10.00
N PRO A 81 -5.67 -10.77 -8.85
CA PRO A 81 -5.58 -9.32 -8.69
C PRO A 81 -4.15 -8.87 -8.38
N LEU A 82 -3.17 -9.43 -9.06
CA LEU A 82 -1.75 -9.18 -8.81
C LEU A 82 -1.17 -8.28 -9.89
N LEU A 83 -0.48 -7.22 -9.46
CA LEU A 83 0.35 -6.41 -10.32
C LEU A 83 1.80 -6.84 -10.15
N PHE A 84 2.41 -7.36 -11.20
CA PHE A 84 3.83 -7.72 -11.21
C PHE A 84 4.66 -6.55 -11.73
N ILE A 85 5.72 -6.24 -11.00
CA ILE A 85 6.69 -5.20 -11.35
C ILE A 85 8.05 -5.87 -11.43
N GLU A 86 8.62 -5.89 -12.63
CA GLU A 86 9.97 -6.44 -12.85
C GLU A 86 11.03 -5.63 -12.13
N ALA A 87 12.07 -6.30 -11.66
CA ALA A 87 13.24 -5.65 -11.09
C ALA A 87 13.82 -4.62 -12.07
N GLY A 88 14.06 -3.40 -11.58
CA GLY A 88 14.63 -2.33 -12.38
C GLY A 88 13.64 -1.52 -13.20
N LYS A 89 12.35 -1.89 -13.27
CA LYS A 89 11.34 -1.01 -13.88
C LYS A 89 11.29 0.35 -13.17
N TYR A 90 11.40 0.31 -11.86
CA TYR A 90 11.53 1.50 -11.01
C TYR A 90 12.86 1.41 -10.25
N SER A 91 13.57 2.51 -10.12
CA SER A 91 14.86 2.54 -9.40
C SER A 91 14.76 2.13 -7.94
N PHE A 92 13.59 2.28 -7.34
CA PHE A 92 13.35 1.91 -5.95
C PHE A 92 12.94 0.43 -5.75
N PHE A 93 12.79 -0.35 -6.82
CA PHE A 93 12.56 -1.80 -6.75
C PHE A 93 13.71 -2.54 -7.43
N SER A 94 14.64 -3.06 -6.62
CA SER A 94 15.78 -3.83 -7.10
C SER A 94 15.46 -5.30 -7.35
N GLN A 95 14.30 -5.78 -6.92
CA GLN A 95 13.82 -7.15 -7.08
C GLN A 95 12.44 -7.16 -7.70
N ASP A 96 12.09 -8.30 -8.33
CA ASP A 96 10.71 -8.51 -8.78
C ASP A 96 9.76 -8.36 -7.61
N THR A 97 8.76 -7.54 -7.78
CA THR A 97 7.80 -7.17 -6.73
C THR A 97 6.39 -7.41 -7.23
N CYS A 98 5.54 -7.88 -6.33
CA CYS A 98 4.13 -8.10 -6.60
C CYS A 98 3.30 -7.23 -5.65
N ILE A 99 2.31 -6.54 -6.19
CA ILE A 99 1.30 -5.82 -5.40
C ILE A 99 -0.03 -6.58 -5.52
N ASP A 100 -0.54 -7.02 -4.37
CA ASP A 100 -1.88 -7.61 -4.31
C ASP A 100 -2.92 -6.50 -4.22
N ARG A 101 -3.60 -6.25 -5.34
CA ARG A 101 -4.53 -5.13 -5.51
C ARG A 101 -5.82 -5.25 -4.69
N GLN A 102 -6.14 -6.44 -4.16
CA GLN A 102 -7.29 -6.66 -3.29
C GLN A 102 -6.96 -6.56 -1.81
N SER A 103 -5.68 -6.68 -1.43
CA SER A 103 -5.25 -6.66 -0.04
C SER A 103 -4.99 -5.24 0.43
N ILE A 104 -6.05 -4.50 0.71
CA ILE A 104 -5.95 -3.17 1.29
C ILE A 104 -5.67 -3.33 2.77
N SER A 105 -4.59 -2.71 3.24
CA SER A 105 -4.29 -2.53 4.66
C SER A 105 -4.71 -1.15 5.10
N ARG A 106 -5.14 -1.05 6.36
CA ARG A 106 -5.53 0.22 6.97
C ARG A 106 -4.71 0.46 8.21
N PHE A 107 -4.16 1.65 8.31
CA PHE A 107 -3.41 2.08 9.48
C PHE A 107 -4.02 3.33 10.08
N ASN A 108 -4.14 3.36 11.40
CA ASN A 108 -4.35 4.60 12.11
C ASN A 108 -2.99 5.33 12.16
N PRO A 109 -2.86 6.53 11.58
CA PRO A 109 -1.56 7.24 11.56
C PRO A 109 -0.95 7.43 12.94
N HIS A 110 -1.76 7.60 13.98
CA HIS A 110 -1.26 7.76 15.34
C HIS A 110 -0.57 6.49 15.88
N LYS A 111 -0.97 5.32 15.42
CA LYS A 111 -0.34 4.05 15.81
C LYS A 111 0.97 3.77 15.07
N LEU A 112 1.33 4.60 14.10
CA LEU A 112 2.60 4.49 13.39
C LEU A 112 3.72 5.31 14.05
N ASP A 113 3.46 5.98 15.17
CA ASP A 113 4.44 6.79 15.89
C ASP A 113 5.69 5.99 16.32
N ASP A 114 5.52 4.70 16.63
CA ASP A 114 6.60 3.80 17.05
C ASP A 114 7.24 3.05 15.88
N CYS A 115 6.80 3.30 14.65
CA CYS A 115 7.34 2.69 13.44
C CYS A 115 8.40 3.59 12.81
N ASP A 116 9.34 2.98 12.09
CA ASP A 116 10.27 3.72 11.25
C ASP A 116 9.64 3.87 9.86
N ILE A 117 9.35 5.10 9.47
CA ILE A 117 8.67 5.44 8.22
C ILE A 117 9.62 6.19 7.32
N LYS A 118 9.75 5.73 6.08
CA LYS A 118 10.53 6.40 5.05
C LYS A 118 9.67 6.65 3.82
N LEU A 119 9.67 7.88 3.33
CA LEU A 119 9.07 8.22 2.06
C LEU A 119 10.05 7.83 0.94
N ILE A 120 9.60 7.00 0.00
CA ILE A 120 10.38 6.63 -1.16
C ILE A 120 10.36 7.79 -2.17
N LYS A 121 11.52 8.19 -2.67
CA LYS A 121 11.62 9.17 -3.75
C LYS A 121 11.23 8.49 -5.08
N GLY A 122 10.09 8.85 -5.60
CA GLY A 122 9.55 8.29 -6.82
C GLY A 122 8.12 7.82 -6.63
N ARG A 123 7.49 7.47 -7.74
CA ARG A 123 6.08 7.05 -7.78
C ARG A 123 5.92 5.96 -8.82
N LEU A 124 4.89 5.15 -8.66
CA LEU A 124 4.44 4.29 -9.77
C LEU A 124 3.98 5.17 -10.93
N ASP A 125 4.16 4.69 -12.15
CA ASP A 125 3.58 5.36 -13.29
C ASP A 125 2.05 5.30 -13.24
N GLU A 126 1.42 6.13 -14.03
CA GLU A 126 -0.04 6.23 -14.04
C GLU A 126 -0.70 4.91 -14.44
N THR A 127 -0.11 4.18 -15.38
CA THR A 127 -0.63 2.88 -15.84
C THR A 127 -0.67 1.88 -14.70
N ASP A 128 0.43 1.71 -13.97
CA ASP A 128 0.50 0.77 -12.84
C ASP A 128 -0.43 1.19 -11.70
N PHE A 129 -0.46 2.48 -11.38
CA PHE A 129 -1.35 2.97 -10.32
C PHE A 129 -2.82 2.77 -10.69
N ASN A 130 -3.23 3.12 -11.91
CA ASN A 130 -4.61 2.93 -12.37
C ASN A 130 -4.99 1.45 -12.42
N PHE A 131 -4.04 0.57 -12.68
CA PHE A 131 -4.27 -0.86 -12.66
C PHE A 131 -4.62 -1.35 -11.24
N ILE A 132 -3.96 -0.78 -10.21
CA ILE A 132 -4.32 -1.04 -8.80
C ILE A 132 -5.75 -0.56 -8.54
N ILE A 133 -6.06 0.67 -8.90
CA ILE A 133 -7.36 1.29 -8.65
C ILE A 133 -8.50 0.52 -9.36
N SER A 134 -8.26 0.01 -10.56
CA SER A 134 -9.29 -0.70 -11.34
C SER A 134 -9.83 -1.94 -10.64
N VAL A 135 -8.97 -2.69 -9.96
CA VAL A 135 -9.41 -3.88 -9.20
C VAL A 135 -10.19 -3.47 -7.95
N ILE A 136 -9.73 -2.44 -7.25
CA ILE A 136 -10.41 -1.93 -6.06
C ILE A 136 -11.82 -1.44 -6.44
N ALA A 137 -11.93 -0.73 -7.54
CA ALA A 137 -13.20 -0.16 -8.01
C ALA A 137 -14.27 -1.23 -8.23
N THR A 138 -13.88 -2.40 -8.74
CA THR A 138 -14.82 -3.51 -9.04
C THR A 138 -14.95 -4.52 -7.91
N SER A 139 -14.12 -4.43 -6.87
CA SER A 139 -14.14 -5.38 -5.76
C SER A 139 -15.38 -5.17 -4.88
N ARG A 140 -16.11 -6.26 -4.64
CA ARG A 140 -17.23 -6.26 -3.68
C ARG A 140 -16.76 -6.35 -2.23
N GLN A 141 -15.49 -6.72 -2.01
CA GLN A 141 -14.91 -6.84 -0.67
C GLN A 141 -14.47 -5.50 -0.10
N VAL A 142 -14.28 -4.49 -0.95
CA VAL A 142 -13.90 -3.15 -0.51
C VAL A 142 -15.16 -2.32 -0.25
N SER A 143 -15.26 -1.78 0.96
CA SER A 143 -16.45 -1.01 1.35
C SER A 143 -16.62 0.26 0.51
N PRO A 144 -17.87 0.73 0.31
CA PRO A 144 -18.11 2.01 -0.36
C PRO A 144 -17.40 3.19 0.32
N HIS A 145 -17.28 3.15 1.64
CA HIS A 145 -16.57 4.18 2.40
C HIS A 145 -15.09 4.25 2.00
N TYR A 146 -14.41 3.10 1.93
CA TYR A 146 -13.01 3.05 1.49
C TYR A 146 -12.86 3.50 0.04
N LYS A 147 -13.78 3.09 -0.84
CA LYS A 147 -13.77 3.55 -2.23
C LYS A 147 -13.85 5.08 -2.33
N ARG A 148 -14.68 5.70 -1.50
CA ARG A 148 -14.77 7.17 -1.45
C ARG A 148 -13.46 7.81 -1.01
N LEU A 149 -12.79 7.26 0.01
CA LEU A 149 -11.50 7.77 0.47
C LEU A 149 -10.41 7.65 -0.61
N ILE A 150 -10.53 6.68 -1.49
CA ILE A 150 -9.62 6.45 -2.63
C ILE A 150 -9.99 7.33 -3.84
N GLY A 151 -11.14 7.98 -3.81
CA GLY A 151 -11.61 8.81 -4.91
C GLY A 151 -12.39 8.03 -5.97
N ILE A 152 -12.83 6.82 -5.67
CA ILE A 152 -13.67 6.02 -6.55
C ILE A 152 -15.12 6.37 -6.26
N HIS A 153 -15.77 6.98 -7.25
CA HIS A 153 -17.18 7.31 -7.16
C HIS A 153 -17.98 6.24 -7.90
N GLN A 154 -18.94 5.62 -7.20
CA GLN A 154 -19.86 4.72 -7.86
C GLN A 154 -20.80 5.56 -8.74
N ALA A 155 -20.97 5.11 -9.99
CA ALA A 155 -22.00 5.69 -10.81
C ALA A 155 -23.36 5.50 -10.12
N ILE A 156 -24.05 6.58 -9.89
CA ILE A 156 -25.44 6.55 -9.39
C ILE A 156 -26.27 6.00 -10.55
N ARG A 157 -26.78 4.80 -10.38
CA ARG A 157 -27.73 4.21 -11.32
C ARG A 157 -29.15 4.54 -10.88
#